data_437bb245fb8e42db22d20b59f4daaf31
#
_entry.id   437bb245fb8e42db22d20b59f4daaf31
#
_cell.length_a   1.000
_cell.length_b   1.000
_cell.length_c   1.000
_cell.angle_alpha   90.00
_cell.angle_beta   90.00
_cell.angle_gamma   90.00
#
_symmetry.space_group_name_H-M   'P 1'
#
loop_
_entity.id
_entity.type
_entity.pdbx_description
1 polymer ?
#
loop_
_entity_poly.entity_id
_entity_poly.type
_entity_poly.pdbx_seq_one_letter_code
_entity_poly.pdbx_strand_id
1 'polypeptide(L)'
;SLVKFVAGRLAAGLPRSVDTGDLVSAGVFGLMNAIERFDPANGAKFETYAIPRIRGAILDSLRALDWVPRSVRSRSRSVQDAISTLEHELGRTPTDEEIASSLKITTEELEQWLADIAAGSVGPLDHVAMDSTPSENTNEMQPGHALEQQELRDAMRSEITRLPEREQAVLILYYEDGLTLAEIGEALGVTESRVSQIHTKAVLQLRSRLASAGMA
;
A
#
# COMPACT_ATOMS: atom_id res chain seq x y z
N SER A 1 -22.06 -9.13 1.66
CA SER A 1 -21.15 -9.95 2.47
C SER A 1 -19.81 -9.24 2.58
N LEU A 2 -19.10 -9.39 3.69
CA LEU A 2 -17.83 -8.76 4.00
C LEU A 2 -16.79 -8.98 2.89
N VAL A 3 -16.68 -10.21 2.36
CA VAL A 3 -15.77 -10.55 1.25
C VAL A 3 -16.05 -9.72 0.00
N LYS A 4 -17.33 -9.58 -0.40
CA LYS A 4 -17.67 -8.77 -1.59
C LYS A 4 -17.33 -7.29 -1.39
N PHE A 5 -17.48 -6.78 -0.18
CA PHE A 5 -17.10 -5.41 0.16
C PHE A 5 -15.59 -5.20 -0.01
N VAL A 6 -14.75 -6.08 0.59
CA VAL A 6 -13.29 -5.99 0.50
C VAL A 6 -12.81 -6.20 -0.94
N ALA A 7 -13.33 -7.23 -1.63
CA ALA A 7 -12.97 -7.50 -3.02
C ALA A 7 -13.36 -6.34 -3.96
N GLY A 8 -14.54 -5.74 -3.77
CA GLY A 8 -14.98 -4.59 -4.57
C GLY A 8 -14.10 -3.35 -4.38
N ARG A 9 -13.66 -3.08 -3.15
CA ARG A 9 -12.71 -1.99 -2.87
C ARG A 9 -11.34 -2.21 -3.55
N LEU A 10 -10.82 -3.43 -3.48
CA LEU A 10 -9.57 -3.78 -4.16
C LEU A 10 -9.71 -3.74 -5.68
N ALA A 11 -10.84 -4.23 -6.21
CA ALA A 11 -11.11 -4.24 -7.65
C ALA A 11 -11.12 -2.83 -8.27
N ALA A 12 -11.51 -1.81 -7.51
CA ALA A 12 -11.54 -0.43 -7.98
C ALA A 12 -10.14 0.10 -8.39
N GLY A 13 -9.06 -0.41 -7.75
CA GLY A 13 -7.67 -0.07 -8.08
C GLY A 13 -6.99 -1.03 -9.05
N LEU A 14 -7.70 -2.05 -9.58
CA LEU A 14 -7.13 -3.08 -10.45
C LEU A 14 -7.51 -2.89 -11.91
N PRO A 15 -6.67 -3.36 -12.87
CA PRO A 15 -7.03 -3.39 -14.27
C PRO A 15 -8.28 -4.25 -14.52
N ARG A 16 -9.04 -3.89 -15.54
CA ARG A 16 -10.26 -4.62 -15.96
C ARG A 16 -10.02 -6.10 -16.35
N SER A 17 -8.77 -6.49 -16.55
CA SER A 17 -8.37 -7.87 -16.82
C SER A 17 -8.44 -8.79 -15.60
N VAL A 18 -8.55 -8.23 -14.39
CA VAL A 18 -8.69 -9.00 -13.15
C VAL A 18 -10.17 -9.26 -12.90
N ASP A 19 -10.55 -10.54 -12.86
CA ASP A 19 -11.93 -10.91 -12.56
C ASP A 19 -12.24 -10.72 -11.07
N THR A 20 -13.25 -9.91 -10.80
CA THR A 20 -13.75 -9.70 -9.42
C THR A 20 -14.23 -11.01 -8.78
N GLY A 21 -14.67 -11.99 -9.57
CA GLY A 21 -15.04 -13.31 -9.11
C GLY A 21 -13.87 -14.07 -8.49
N ASP A 22 -12.68 -13.96 -9.10
CA ASP A 22 -11.45 -14.57 -8.58
C ASP A 22 -11.03 -13.91 -7.27
N LEU A 23 -11.16 -12.59 -7.16
CA LEU A 23 -10.89 -11.87 -5.92
C LEU A 23 -11.84 -12.30 -4.79
N VAL A 24 -13.13 -12.45 -5.10
CA VAL A 24 -14.12 -12.95 -4.13
C VAL A 24 -13.76 -14.38 -3.70
N SER A 25 -13.37 -15.24 -4.63
CA SER A 25 -12.98 -16.63 -4.34
C SER A 25 -11.77 -16.68 -3.41
N ALA A 26 -10.73 -15.92 -3.71
CA ALA A 26 -9.56 -15.79 -2.85
C ALA A 26 -9.92 -15.23 -1.46
N GLY A 27 -10.77 -14.20 -1.42
CA GLY A 27 -11.23 -13.59 -0.17
C GLY A 27 -12.05 -14.53 0.71
N VAL A 28 -12.77 -15.51 0.13
CA VAL A 28 -13.49 -16.54 0.90
C VAL A 28 -12.51 -17.40 1.70
N PHE A 29 -11.34 -17.75 1.16
CA PHE A 29 -10.32 -18.49 1.92
C PHE A 29 -9.80 -17.66 3.10
N GLY A 30 -9.59 -16.34 2.91
CA GLY A 30 -9.24 -15.45 4.01
C GLY A 30 -10.31 -15.36 5.09
N LEU A 31 -11.59 -15.33 4.70
CA LEU A 31 -12.71 -15.36 5.64
C LEU A 31 -12.77 -16.68 6.41
N MET A 32 -12.59 -17.83 5.74
CA MET A 32 -12.58 -19.15 6.39
C MET A 32 -11.46 -19.21 7.44
N ASN A 33 -10.26 -18.76 7.11
CA ASN A 33 -9.16 -18.68 8.06
C ASN A 33 -9.49 -17.75 9.25
N ALA A 34 -10.17 -16.62 8.98
CA ALA A 34 -10.61 -15.73 10.04
C ALA A 34 -11.63 -16.39 10.98
N ILE A 35 -12.60 -17.14 10.45
CA ILE A 35 -13.61 -17.86 11.26
C ILE A 35 -12.97 -18.92 12.14
N GLU A 36 -12.02 -19.68 11.61
CA GLU A 36 -11.33 -20.76 12.34
C GLU A 36 -10.48 -20.24 13.50
N ARG A 37 -9.91 -19.04 13.36
CA ARG A 37 -8.95 -18.49 14.32
C ARG A 37 -9.49 -17.35 15.19
N PHE A 38 -10.73 -16.93 14.97
CA PHE A 38 -11.33 -15.84 15.74
C PHE A 38 -11.72 -16.32 17.13
N ASP A 39 -11.22 -15.63 18.16
CA ASP A 39 -11.63 -15.84 19.53
C ASP A 39 -12.51 -14.66 20.01
N PRO A 40 -13.81 -14.91 20.24
CA PRO A 40 -14.74 -13.88 20.74
C PRO A 40 -14.39 -13.34 22.12
N ALA A 41 -13.61 -14.08 22.92
CA ALA A 41 -13.24 -13.68 24.28
C ALA A 41 -12.32 -12.46 24.33
N ASN A 42 -11.69 -12.12 23.21
CA ASN A 42 -10.74 -11.00 23.12
C ASN A 42 -11.41 -9.63 22.91
N GLY A 43 -12.73 -9.52 22.92
CA GLY A 43 -13.47 -8.25 22.86
C GLY A 43 -13.45 -7.50 21.53
N ALA A 44 -12.68 -7.97 20.53
CA ALA A 44 -12.63 -7.36 19.21
C ALA A 44 -13.85 -7.76 18.37
N LYS A 45 -14.32 -6.85 17.51
CA LYS A 45 -15.36 -7.18 16.53
C LYS A 45 -14.81 -8.12 15.46
N PHE A 46 -15.61 -9.11 15.07
CA PHE A 46 -15.22 -10.08 14.02
C PHE A 46 -14.79 -9.40 12.72
N GLU A 47 -15.48 -8.35 12.31
CA GLU A 47 -15.17 -7.61 11.07
C GLU A 47 -13.76 -7.03 11.11
N THR A 48 -13.34 -6.44 12.23
CA THR A 48 -11.99 -5.86 12.42
C THR A 48 -10.91 -6.93 12.28
N TYR A 49 -11.18 -8.14 12.75
CA TYR A 49 -10.27 -9.28 12.64
C TYR A 49 -10.26 -9.92 11.24
N ALA A 50 -11.43 -9.98 10.59
CA ALA A 50 -11.61 -10.69 9.32
C ALA A 50 -11.17 -9.87 8.10
N ILE A 51 -11.40 -8.53 8.08
CA ILE A 51 -11.07 -7.68 6.93
C ILE A 51 -9.61 -7.79 6.50
N PRO A 52 -8.60 -7.67 7.40
CA PRO A 52 -7.20 -7.84 7.05
C PRO A 52 -6.89 -9.21 6.44
N ARG A 53 -7.47 -10.28 6.97
CA ARG A 53 -7.23 -11.64 6.50
C ARG A 53 -7.85 -11.92 5.13
N ILE A 54 -9.07 -11.41 4.90
CA ILE A 54 -9.71 -11.47 3.59
C ILE A 54 -8.86 -10.74 2.55
N ARG A 55 -8.41 -9.54 2.87
CA ARG A 55 -7.58 -8.72 2.00
C ARG A 55 -6.23 -9.38 1.74
N GLY A 56 -5.55 -9.89 2.76
CA GLY A 56 -4.29 -10.61 2.63
C GLY A 56 -4.40 -11.80 1.66
N ALA A 57 -5.42 -12.64 1.81
CA ALA A 57 -5.65 -13.78 0.92
C ALA A 57 -5.89 -13.35 -0.54
N ILE A 58 -6.62 -12.24 -0.78
CA ILE A 58 -6.82 -11.69 -2.12
C ILE A 58 -5.47 -11.23 -2.71
N LEU A 59 -4.69 -10.49 -1.95
CA LEU A 59 -3.39 -9.98 -2.39
C LEU A 59 -2.39 -11.10 -2.68
N ASP A 60 -2.37 -12.15 -1.87
CA ASP A 60 -1.51 -13.32 -2.08
C ASP A 60 -1.89 -14.07 -3.36
N SER A 61 -3.19 -14.20 -3.63
CA SER A 61 -3.68 -14.76 -4.89
C SER A 61 -3.24 -13.93 -6.10
N LEU A 62 -3.33 -12.60 -6.02
CA LEU A 62 -2.86 -11.70 -7.07
C LEU A 62 -1.35 -11.81 -7.31
N ARG A 63 -0.55 -11.97 -6.26
CA ARG A 63 0.90 -12.19 -6.38
C ARG A 63 1.24 -13.50 -7.08
N ALA A 64 0.53 -14.57 -6.74
CA ALA A 64 0.74 -15.88 -7.35
C ALA A 64 0.50 -15.88 -8.87
N LEU A 65 -0.37 -15.00 -9.36
CA LEU A 65 -0.69 -14.87 -10.79
C LEU A 65 0.39 -14.12 -11.59
N ASP A 66 1.43 -13.54 -10.94
CA ASP A 66 2.55 -12.79 -11.59
C ASP A 66 2.09 -11.80 -12.69
N TRP A 67 0.92 -11.20 -12.49
CA TRP A 67 0.19 -10.41 -13.48
C TRP A 67 0.81 -9.05 -13.83
N VAL A 68 1.80 -8.58 -13.01
CA VAL A 68 2.49 -7.30 -13.25
C VAL A 68 3.52 -7.44 -14.37
N PRO A 69 3.38 -6.72 -15.50
CA PRO A 69 4.34 -6.77 -16.58
C PRO A 69 5.77 -6.48 -16.12
N ARG A 70 6.75 -7.18 -16.68
CA ARG A 70 8.18 -6.95 -16.36
C ARG A 70 8.61 -5.50 -16.59
N SER A 71 8.04 -4.84 -17.59
CA SER A 71 8.29 -3.42 -17.88
C SER A 71 7.84 -2.52 -16.74
N VAL A 72 6.68 -2.77 -16.13
CA VAL A 72 6.15 -2.00 -15.00
C VAL A 72 7.04 -2.20 -13.77
N ARG A 73 7.47 -3.43 -13.49
CA ARG A 73 8.43 -3.70 -12.40
C ARG A 73 9.76 -2.99 -12.61
N SER A 74 10.27 -2.98 -13.84
CA SER A 74 11.51 -2.27 -14.19
C SER A 74 11.35 -0.77 -13.96
N ARG A 75 10.25 -0.17 -14.44
CA ARG A 75 9.94 1.26 -14.22
C ARG A 75 9.84 1.59 -12.73
N SER A 76 9.15 0.76 -11.95
CA SER A 76 9.02 0.93 -10.49
C SER A 76 10.39 0.98 -9.80
N ARG A 77 11.29 0.05 -10.15
CA ARG A 77 12.67 0.06 -9.63
C ARG A 77 13.43 1.33 -10.06
N SER A 78 13.36 1.68 -11.34
CA SER A 78 14.06 2.89 -11.84
C SER A 78 13.59 4.16 -11.13
N VAL A 79 12.27 4.31 -10.87
CA VAL A 79 11.73 5.46 -10.13
C VAL A 79 12.20 5.42 -8.67
N GLN A 80 12.18 4.26 -8.03
CA GLN A 80 12.64 4.10 -6.64
C GLN A 80 14.13 4.43 -6.49
N ASP A 81 14.97 3.94 -7.40
CA ASP A 81 16.41 4.20 -7.40
C ASP A 81 16.71 5.69 -7.63
N ALA A 82 15.97 6.35 -8.55
CA ALA A 82 16.10 7.79 -8.78
C ALA A 82 15.70 8.60 -7.54
N ILE A 83 14.60 8.24 -6.88
CA ILE A 83 14.17 8.89 -5.63
C ILE A 83 15.24 8.74 -4.55
N SER A 84 15.76 7.53 -4.34
CA SER A 84 16.79 7.25 -3.33
C SER A 84 18.05 8.07 -3.57
N THR A 85 18.52 8.11 -4.80
CA THR A 85 19.71 8.87 -5.18
C THR A 85 19.52 10.37 -4.95
N LEU A 86 18.40 10.92 -5.42
CA LEU A 86 18.08 12.33 -5.28
C LEU A 86 17.86 12.74 -3.82
N GLU A 87 17.19 11.92 -3.01
CA GLU A 87 17.04 12.19 -1.56
C GLU A 87 18.40 12.25 -0.86
N HIS A 88 19.31 11.35 -1.22
CA HIS A 88 20.68 11.37 -0.67
C HIS A 88 21.46 12.63 -1.11
N GLU A 89 21.34 13.04 -2.37
CA GLU A 89 22.05 14.21 -2.91
C GLU A 89 21.48 15.53 -2.41
N LEU A 90 20.14 15.65 -2.37
CA LEU A 90 19.43 16.90 -2.05
C LEU A 90 19.19 17.11 -0.55
N GLY A 91 19.19 16.02 0.25
CA GLY A 91 18.82 16.04 1.66
C GLY A 91 17.33 16.37 1.91
N ARG A 92 16.51 16.28 0.88
CA ARG A 92 15.04 16.51 0.91
C ARG A 92 14.33 15.62 -0.09
N THR A 93 13.00 15.56 0.02
CA THR A 93 12.14 14.89 -0.96
C THR A 93 12.29 15.54 -2.35
N PRO A 94 12.58 14.78 -3.43
CA PRO A 94 12.69 15.30 -4.78
C PRO A 94 11.32 15.67 -5.37
N THR A 95 11.30 16.69 -6.26
CA THR A 95 10.12 17.05 -7.03
C THR A 95 9.90 16.11 -8.21
N ASP A 96 8.71 16.14 -8.82
CA ASP A 96 8.40 15.32 -10.01
C ASP A 96 9.33 15.68 -11.19
N GLU A 97 9.68 16.96 -11.34
CA GLU A 97 10.61 17.44 -12.37
C GLU A 97 12.05 16.94 -12.14
N GLU A 98 12.50 16.88 -10.90
CA GLU A 98 13.83 16.36 -10.55
C GLU A 98 13.92 14.85 -10.82
N ILE A 99 12.87 14.09 -10.46
CA ILE A 99 12.79 12.66 -10.74
C ILE A 99 12.76 12.40 -12.25
N ALA A 100 11.90 13.11 -13.00
CA ALA A 100 11.80 12.97 -14.45
C ALA A 100 13.12 13.31 -15.14
N SER A 101 13.78 14.40 -14.73
CA SER A 101 15.10 14.78 -15.23
C SER A 101 16.18 13.73 -14.99
N SER A 102 16.21 13.14 -13.79
CA SER A 102 17.14 12.07 -13.44
C SER A 102 16.94 10.82 -14.30
N LEU A 103 15.69 10.50 -14.62
CA LEU A 103 15.31 9.37 -15.47
C LEU A 103 15.40 9.68 -16.96
N LYS A 104 15.68 10.94 -17.36
CA LYS A 104 15.73 11.44 -18.74
C LYS A 104 14.40 11.24 -19.49
N ILE A 105 13.28 11.48 -18.79
CA ILE A 105 11.92 11.43 -19.32
C ILE A 105 11.22 12.77 -19.03
N THR A 106 10.05 12.98 -19.62
CA THR A 106 9.20 14.15 -19.30
C THR A 106 8.39 13.91 -18.02
N THR A 107 7.85 14.98 -17.44
CA THR A 107 6.96 14.87 -16.27
C THR A 107 5.68 14.10 -16.61
N GLU A 108 5.15 14.26 -17.83
CA GLU A 108 3.99 13.52 -18.33
C GLU A 108 4.29 12.02 -18.45
N GLU A 109 5.49 11.66 -18.92
CA GLU A 109 5.93 10.26 -18.95
C GLU A 109 6.09 9.68 -17.55
N LEU A 110 6.61 10.46 -16.58
CA LEU A 110 6.68 10.05 -15.18
C LEU A 110 5.28 9.80 -14.60
N GLU A 111 4.34 10.71 -14.83
CA GLU A 111 2.94 10.54 -14.41
C GLU A 111 2.32 9.27 -14.97
N GLN A 112 2.58 8.96 -16.26
CA GLN A 112 2.12 7.73 -16.88
C GLN A 112 2.79 6.50 -16.25
N TRP A 113 4.09 6.55 -15.94
CA TRP A 113 4.78 5.46 -15.26
C TRP A 113 4.20 5.23 -13.85
N LEU A 114 3.93 6.29 -13.12
CA LEU A 114 3.31 6.19 -11.79
C LEU A 114 1.90 5.59 -11.87
N ALA A 115 1.12 5.95 -12.91
CA ALA A 115 -0.20 5.37 -13.15
C ALA A 115 -0.10 3.87 -13.51
N ASP A 116 0.85 3.48 -14.37
CA ASP A 116 1.09 2.08 -14.73
C ASP A 116 1.55 1.26 -13.52
N ILE A 117 2.41 1.84 -12.68
CA ILE A 117 2.88 1.23 -11.43
C ILE A 117 1.71 1.09 -10.46
N ALA A 118 0.87 2.13 -10.31
CA ALA A 118 -0.32 2.07 -9.47
C ALA A 118 -1.25 0.94 -9.87
N ALA A 119 -1.53 0.83 -11.18
CA ALA A 119 -2.36 -0.24 -11.73
C ALA A 119 -1.74 -1.64 -11.54
N GLY A 120 -0.40 -1.73 -11.46
CA GLY A 120 0.35 -2.95 -11.17
C GLY A 120 0.65 -3.19 -9.69
N SER A 121 0.52 -2.18 -8.85
CA SER A 121 0.90 -2.23 -7.43
C SER A 121 -0.29 -2.45 -6.52
N VAL A 122 -0.94 -3.60 -6.60
CA VAL A 122 -1.78 -4.04 -5.48
C VAL A 122 -0.84 -4.57 -4.39
N GLY A 123 -0.44 -3.65 -3.57
CA GLY A 123 0.02 -3.75 -2.24
C GLY A 123 1.24 -4.44 -1.69
N PRO A 124 2.41 -3.87 -1.51
CA PRO A 124 3.26 -4.28 -0.38
C PRO A 124 3.18 -3.36 0.85
N LEU A 125 2.81 -2.07 0.71
CA LEU A 125 2.54 -1.25 1.88
C LEU A 125 1.22 -1.63 2.57
N ASP A 126 0.26 -2.13 1.80
CA ASP A 126 -0.97 -2.69 2.34
C ASP A 126 -0.72 -3.80 3.38
N HIS A 127 0.39 -4.54 3.30
CA HIS A 127 0.75 -5.52 4.33
C HIS A 127 1.34 -4.88 5.59
N VAL A 128 2.24 -3.90 5.43
CA VAL A 128 2.89 -3.25 6.58
C VAL A 128 1.88 -2.38 7.34
N ALA A 129 0.98 -1.69 6.63
CA ALA A 129 -0.05 -0.87 7.27
C ALA A 129 -1.14 -1.70 7.96
N MET A 130 -1.44 -2.94 7.49
CA MET A 130 -2.51 -3.76 8.05
C MET A 130 -2.07 -4.71 9.17
N ASP A 131 -0.80 -5.12 9.20
CA ASP A 131 -0.23 -5.70 10.43
C ASP A 131 -0.16 -4.66 11.56
N SER A 132 -0.41 -3.38 11.21
CA SER A 132 -0.42 -2.24 12.15
C SER A 132 -1.75 -1.97 12.82
N THR A 133 -2.88 -2.58 12.40
CA THR A 133 -4.06 -2.59 13.27
C THR A 133 -3.72 -3.40 14.51
N PRO A 134 -3.93 -2.86 15.73
CA PRO A 134 -3.67 -3.61 16.94
C PRO A 134 -4.58 -4.85 16.95
N SER A 135 -4.06 -5.96 16.46
CA SER A 135 -4.60 -7.25 16.81
C SER A 135 -4.18 -7.45 18.26
N GLU A 136 -5.04 -7.12 19.20
CA GLU A 136 -4.85 -7.42 20.61
C GLU A 136 -4.74 -8.94 20.87
N ASN A 137 -4.67 -9.74 19.80
CA ASN A 137 -4.51 -11.19 19.82
C ASN A 137 -3.07 -11.65 19.57
N THR A 138 -2.11 -11.03 20.23
CA THR A 138 -0.72 -11.49 20.25
C THR A 138 -0.42 -12.43 21.41
N ASN A 139 -1.30 -13.38 21.70
CA ASN A 139 -0.98 -14.41 22.71
C ASN A 139 -0.05 -15.52 22.18
N GLU A 140 0.38 -15.48 20.92
CA GLU A 140 1.40 -16.41 20.39
C GLU A 140 2.62 -15.73 19.76
N MET A 141 2.71 -14.39 19.80
CA MET A 141 3.93 -13.73 19.36
C MET A 141 4.97 -13.75 20.47
N GLN A 142 6.13 -14.32 20.16
CA GLN A 142 7.31 -14.19 21.01
C GLN A 142 7.55 -12.70 21.32
N PRO A 143 7.93 -12.33 22.54
CA PRO A 143 8.10 -10.92 22.98
C PRO A 143 8.99 -10.08 22.06
N GLY A 144 9.90 -10.70 21.31
CA GLY A 144 10.75 -10.05 20.32
C GLY A 144 9.99 -9.50 19.11
N HIS A 145 9.02 -10.22 18.57
CA HIS A 145 8.26 -9.77 17.39
C HIS A 145 7.35 -8.56 17.65
N ALA A 146 6.82 -8.44 18.88
CA ALA A 146 6.01 -7.27 19.25
C ALA A 146 6.85 -5.98 19.30
N LEU A 147 8.10 -6.07 19.75
CA LEU A 147 9.02 -4.93 19.80
C LEU A 147 9.47 -4.53 18.39
N GLU A 148 9.84 -5.49 17.55
CA GLU A 148 10.23 -5.25 16.15
C GLU A 148 9.09 -4.59 15.36
N GLN A 149 7.85 -5.04 15.56
CA GLN A 149 6.67 -4.42 14.92
C GLN A 149 6.42 -2.99 15.44
N GLN A 150 6.65 -2.74 16.71
CA GLN A 150 6.51 -1.40 17.27
C GLN A 150 7.56 -0.45 16.71
N GLU A 151 8.82 -0.87 16.65
CA GLU A 151 9.92 -0.12 16.05
C GLU A 151 9.65 0.20 14.57
N LEU A 152 9.15 -0.78 13.80
CA LEU A 152 8.77 -0.57 12.42
C LEU A 152 7.62 0.44 12.26
N ARG A 153 6.60 0.38 13.14
CA ARG A 153 5.48 1.36 13.14
C ARG A 153 5.96 2.77 13.46
N ASP A 154 6.83 2.90 14.44
CA ASP A 154 7.35 4.20 14.86
C ASP A 154 8.27 4.79 13.78
N ALA A 155 9.08 3.95 13.13
CA ALA A 155 9.88 4.33 11.98
C ALA A 155 9.00 4.77 10.79
N MET A 156 7.95 4.01 10.46
CA MET A 156 7.01 4.38 9.40
C MET A 156 6.33 5.73 9.69
N ARG A 157 5.84 5.94 10.90
CA ARG A 157 5.23 7.22 11.30
C ARG A 157 6.22 8.37 11.13
N SER A 158 7.45 8.18 11.59
CA SER A 158 8.50 9.19 11.42
C SER A 158 8.77 9.51 9.96
N GLU A 159 8.82 8.51 9.08
CA GLU A 159 9.06 8.73 7.65
C GLU A 159 7.84 9.33 6.94
N ILE A 160 6.61 8.99 7.33
CA ILE A 160 5.40 9.63 6.80
C ILE A 160 5.40 11.13 7.11
N THR A 161 5.79 11.55 8.31
CA THR A 161 5.84 12.98 8.67
C THR A 161 6.87 13.78 7.88
N ARG A 162 7.80 13.14 7.20
CA ARG A 162 8.81 13.77 6.33
C ARG A 162 8.38 13.90 4.87
N LEU A 163 7.25 13.29 4.51
CA LEU A 163 6.69 13.43 3.16
C LEU A 163 6.07 14.83 2.98
N PRO A 164 5.92 15.32 1.75
CA PRO A 164 5.14 16.52 1.46
C PRO A 164 3.68 16.37 1.96
N GLU A 165 3.07 17.50 2.38
CA GLU A 165 1.72 17.49 2.99
C GLU A 165 0.66 16.75 2.18
N ARG A 166 0.69 16.88 0.85
CA ARG A 166 -0.28 16.21 -0.04
C ARG A 166 -0.11 14.68 -0.02
N GLU A 167 1.14 14.21 0.03
CA GLU A 167 1.46 12.78 0.08
C GLU A 167 1.08 12.21 1.45
N GLN A 168 1.35 12.94 2.53
CA GLN A 168 0.89 12.58 3.88
C GLN A 168 -0.63 12.47 3.95
N ALA A 169 -1.35 13.48 3.45
CA ALA A 169 -2.81 13.52 3.47
C ALA A 169 -3.41 12.32 2.72
N VAL A 170 -2.88 11.99 1.54
CA VAL A 170 -3.37 10.83 0.76
C VAL A 170 -3.16 9.52 1.54
N LEU A 171 -2.00 9.33 2.17
CA LEU A 171 -1.73 8.12 2.95
C LEU A 171 -2.64 8.02 4.18
N ILE A 172 -2.81 9.10 4.93
CA ILE A 172 -3.68 9.13 6.13
C ILE A 172 -5.13 8.81 5.73
N LEU A 173 -5.69 9.54 4.75
CA LEU A 173 -7.06 9.33 4.30
C LEU A 173 -7.29 7.90 3.78
N TYR A 174 -6.30 7.32 3.10
CA TYR A 174 -6.42 5.97 2.55
C TYR A 174 -6.28 4.88 3.63
N TYR A 175 -5.25 4.97 4.49
CA TYR A 175 -4.93 3.90 5.45
C TYR A 175 -5.59 4.05 6.81
N GLU A 176 -5.75 5.26 7.33
CA GLU A 176 -6.36 5.50 8.65
C GLU A 176 -7.89 5.70 8.53
N ASP A 177 -8.33 6.60 7.63
CA ASP A 177 -9.76 6.90 7.46
C ASP A 177 -10.47 5.89 6.54
N GLY A 178 -9.71 5.08 5.80
CA GLY A 178 -10.24 4.02 4.95
C GLY A 178 -10.99 4.51 3.72
N LEU A 179 -10.74 5.74 3.26
CA LEU A 179 -11.36 6.30 2.07
C LEU A 179 -10.86 5.63 0.79
N THR A 180 -11.70 5.59 -0.23
CA THR A 180 -11.32 5.17 -1.58
C THR A 180 -10.53 6.29 -2.28
N LEU A 181 -9.75 5.94 -3.32
CA LEU A 181 -9.02 6.95 -4.10
C LEU A 181 -9.95 7.98 -4.74
N ALA A 182 -11.17 7.59 -5.11
CA ALA A 182 -12.19 8.50 -5.64
C ALA A 182 -12.67 9.50 -4.56
N GLU A 183 -13.00 9.02 -3.35
CA GLU A 183 -13.40 9.87 -2.22
C GLU A 183 -12.28 10.83 -1.79
N ILE A 184 -11.03 10.37 -1.80
CA ILE A 184 -9.86 11.21 -1.55
C ILE A 184 -9.72 12.28 -2.64
N GLY A 185 -9.97 11.91 -3.91
CA GLY A 185 -9.97 12.83 -5.04
C GLY A 185 -10.98 13.95 -4.85
N GLU A 186 -12.20 13.64 -4.46
CA GLU A 186 -13.24 14.62 -4.13
C GLU A 186 -12.82 15.53 -2.97
N ALA A 187 -12.27 14.96 -1.89
CA ALA A 187 -11.82 15.72 -0.72
C ALA A 187 -10.67 16.67 -1.02
N LEU A 188 -9.74 16.27 -1.89
CA LEU A 188 -8.55 17.07 -2.24
C LEU A 188 -8.73 17.92 -3.51
N GLY A 189 -9.88 17.83 -4.20
CA GLY A 189 -10.16 18.57 -5.43
C GLY A 189 -9.32 18.13 -6.63
N VAL A 190 -8.95 16.85 -6.70
CA VAL A 190 -8.15 16.25 -7.79
C VAL A 190 -8.82 14.99 -8.34
N THR A 191 -8.37 14.53 -9.50
CA THR A 191 -8.89 13.29 -10.09
C THR A 191 -8.40 12.05 -9.30
N GLU A 192 -9.18 10.97 -9.33
CA GLU A 192 -8.79 9.67 -8.78
C GLU A 192 -7.44 9.20 -9.31
N SER A 193 -7.19 9.38 -10.62
CA SER A 193 -5.90 9.06 -11.24
C SER A 193 -4.74 9.84 -10.60
N ARG A 194 -4.94 11.13 -10.29
CA ARG A 194 -3.90 11.93 -9.62
C ARG A 194 -3.66 11.46 -8.20
N VAL A 195 -4.70 11.11 -7.46
CA VAL A 195 -4.57 10.50 -6.12
C VAL A 195 -3.76 9.21 -6.19
N SER A 196 -4.05 8.35 -7.18
CA SER A 196 -3.32 7.10 -7.40
C SER A 196 -1.83 7.32 -7.67
N GLN A 197 -1.48 8.33 -8.47
CA GLN A 197 -0.09 8.73 -8.73
C GLN A 197 0.61 9.21 -7.46
N ILE A 198 -0.04 10.11 -6.69
CA ILE A 198 0.48 10.65 -5.42
C ILE A 198 0.70 9.50 -4.43
N HIS A 199 -0.28 8.62 -4.26
CA HIS A 199 -0.18 7.45 -3.41
C HIS A 199 1.00 6.55 -3.80
N THR A 200 1.11 6.21 -5.09
CA THR A 200 2.21 5.36 -5.60
C THR A 200 3.57 5.98 -5.34
N LYS A 201 3.73 7.27 -5.61
CA LYS A 201 4.97 8.00 -5.36
C LYS A 201 5.32 7.99 -3.86
N ALA A 202 4.37 8.31 -2.99
CA ALA A 202 4.55 8.30 -1.53
C ALA A 202 4.99 6.91 -1.03
N VAL A 203 4.40 5.85 -1.55
CA VAL A 203 4.75 4.46 -1.25
C VAL A 203 6.19 4.14 -1.69
N LEU A 204 6.61 4.55 -2.89
CA LEU A 204 7.97 4.32 -3.38
C LEU A 204 9.01 5.07 -2.53
N GLN A 205 8.70 6.30 -2.10
CA GLN A 205 9.55 7.09 -1.20
C GLN A 205 9.70 6.42 0.17
N LEU A 206 8.60 6.00 0.78
CA LEU A 206 8.65 5.29 2.06
C LEU A 206 9.49 4.02 1.99
N ARG A 207 9.34 3.24 0.91
CA ARG A 207 10.16 2.04 0.69
C ARG A 207 11.63 2.36 0.56
N SER A 208 11.98 3.40 -0.21
CA SER A 208 13.36 3.84 -0.37
C SER A 208 13.99 4.17 0.99
N ARG A 209 13.28 4.92 1.83
CA ARG A 209 13.76 5.34 3.15
C ARG A 209 13.86 4.20 4.14
N LEU A 210 12.85 3.32 4.20
CA LEU A 210 12.88 2.15 5.08
C LEU A 210 13.98 1.17 4.69
N ALA A 211 14.23 0.99 3.38
CA ALA A 211 15.34 0.18 2.89
C ALA A 211 16.69 0.78 3.32
N SER A 212 16.84 2.09 3.22
CA SER A 212 18.05 2.80 3.66
C SER A 212 18.28 2.74 5.18
N ALA A 213 17.18 2.61 5.95
CA ALA A 213 17.21 2.42 7.41
C ALA A 213 17.44 0.95 7.83
N GLY A 214 17.59 0.02 6.88
CA GLY A 214 17.79 -1.42 7.16
C GLY A 214 16.54 -2.14 7.65
N MET A 215 15.34 -1.60 7.38
CA MET A 215 14.04 -2.11 7.85
C MET A 215 13.18 -2.68 6.71
N ALA A 216 13.75 -2.95 5.52
CA ALA A 216 13.02 -3.48 4.34
C ALA A 216 13.44 -4.91 4.02
#